data_a84722f1a4ff769d99e1bf3d30599249
#
_entry.id   a84722f1a4ff769d99e1bf3d30599249
#
_cell.length_a   1.000
_cell.length_b   1.000
_cell.length_c   1.000
_cell.angle_alpha   90.00
_cell.angle_beta   90.00
_cell.angle_gamma   90.00
#
_symmetry.space_group_name_H-M   'P 1'
#
loop_
_entity.id
_entity.type
_entity.pdbx_description
1 polymer ?
#
loop_
_entity_poly.entity_id
_entity_poly.type
_entity_poly.pdbx_seq_one_letter_code
_entity_poly.pdbx_strand_id
1 'polypeptide(L)'
;LPDYSCVRTLVSLDDAYELCRQITAKYSKTFYLGTMLMPEAKRRAIWAIYVWCRRTDELVDGPRASLTTSETLDEWEKQLEAVFDGHPVEDPDVALVDTLERFPIDIQPFRDMIAGQRMDLHRSRYETFEQLELYCYRVAGTVGLMTTPVMGIDTMPRTTPWDLYGTVQDDPTSEAVALGIANQLTNILRDVGEDASRGRIYIPLDELALFGYTEEDLFNGVVDERWRELMRFQIQRARKFFVSAERGIRSLSRDARFPVWAALMLYSGILDEIERNNYDVFRYRAYVPGFRKLTCLPIARLRAAVL
;
A
#
# COMPACT_ATOMS: atom_id res chain seq x y z
N LEU A 1 -22.44 2.58 44.93
CA LEU A 1 -21.24 3.16 44.37
C LEU A 1 -21.59 3.69 42.99
N PRO A 2 -21.32 4.95 42.62
CA PRO A 2 -21.61 5.45 41.30
C PRO A 2 -20.64 4.79 40.30
N ASP A 3 -21.24 4.20 39.27
CA ASP A 3 -20.54 3.64 38.12
C ASP A 3 -19.99 4.80 37.25
N TYR A 4 -18.74 5.14 37.43
CA TYR A 4 -18.02 6.05 36.57
C TYR A 4 -17.51 5.26 35.33
N SER A 5 -18.43 4.76 34.53
CA SER A 5 -18.11 4.48 33.12
C SER A 5 -17.84 5.82 32.45
N CYS A 6 -16.59 6.24 32.42
CA CYS A 6 -16.15 7.42 31.68
C CYS A 6 -16.40 7.13 30.21
N VAL A 7 -17.57 7.47 29.70
CA VAL A 7 -17.87 7.45 28.28
C VAL A 7 -16.90 8.44 27.63
N ARG A 8 -15.85 7.94 27.01
CA ARG A 8 -14.90 8.77 26.27
C ARG A 8 -15.66 9.47 25.15
N THR A 9 -15.78 10.79 25.23
CA THR A 9 -16.36 11.57 24.14
C THR A 9 -15.35 11.62 23.00
N LEU A 10 -15.76 11.09 21.84
CA LEU A 10 -14.95 11.16 20.61
C LEU A 10 -14.89 12.61 20.12
N VAL A 11 -13.85 12.91 19.32
CA VAL A 11 -13.64 14.23 18.73
C VAL A 11 -14.70 14.57 17.68
N SER A 12 -14.78 15.84 17.29
CA SER A 12 -15.63 16.27 16.17
C SER A 12 -15.14 15.66 14.85
N LEU A 13 -16.03 15.62 13.84
CA LEU A 13 -15.69 15.11 12.50
C LEU A 13 -14.50 15.86 11.87
N ASP A 14 -14.44 17.19 12.01
CA ASP A 14 -13.36 17.99 11.46
C ASP A 14 -12.03 17.73 12.19
N ASP A 15 -12.07 17.57 13.52
CA ASP A 15 -10.89 17.21 14.31
C ASP A 15 -10.39 15.80 13.96
N ALA A 16 -11.29 14.84 13.71
CA ALA A 16 -10.94 13.50 13.28
C ALA A 16 -10.23 13.50 11.93
N TYR A 17 -10.71 14.25 10.94
CA TYR A 17 -10.05 14.40 9.66
C TYR A 17 -8.71 15.15 9.77
N GLU A 18 -8.62 16.15 10.62
CA GLU A 18 -7.36 16.86 10.89
C GLU A 18 -6.33 15.92 11.53
N LEU A 19 -6.76 15.07 12.46
CA LEU A 19 -5.92 14.03 13.05
C LEU A 19 -5.42 13.06 11.97
N CYS A 20 -6.31 12.59 11.09
CA CYS A 20 -5.93 11.71 9.97
C CYS A 20 -4.92 12.41 9.03
N ARG A 21 -5.12 13.70 8.73
CA ARG A 21 -4.18 14.50 7.94
C ARG A 21 -2.79 14.55 8.59
N GLN A 22 -2.72 14.86 9.89
CA GLN A 22 -1.47 14.98 10.64
C GLN A 22 -0.71 13.65 10.69
N ILE A 23 -1.41 12.55 10.97
CA ILE A 23 -0.83 11.20 10.99
C ILE A 23 -0.26 10.87 9.61
N THR A 24 -1.04 11.09 8.53
CA THR A 24 -0.59 10.82 7.16
C THR A 24 0.64 11.65 6.81
N ALA A 25 0.64 12.95 7.12
CA ALA A 25 1.76 13.84 6.85
C ALA A 25 3.04 13.45 7.63
N LYS A 26 2.88 12.97 8.85
CA LYS A 26 3.99 12.56 9.72
C LYS A 26 4.64 11.25 9.23
N TYR A 27 3.83 10.24 8.91
CA TYR A 27 4.34 8.90 8.64
C TYR A 27 4.58 8.61 7.15
N SER A 28 3.92 9.31 6.22
CA SER A 28 4.12 9.13 4.78
C SER A 28 4.09 10.44 4.01
N LYS A 29 5.15 11.23 4.15
CA LYS A 29 5.25 12.58 3.55
C LYS A 29 5.03 12.59 2.04
N THR A 30 5.58 11.63 1.30
CA THR A 30 5.43 11.55 -0.16
C THR A 30 4.00 11.22 -0.54
N PHE A 31 3.35 10.27 0.15
CA PHE A 31 1.95 9.93 -0.06
C PHE A 31 1.04 11.12 0.28
N TYR A 32 1.25 11.76 1.43
CA TYR A 32 0.52 12.96 1.82
C TYR A 32 0.56 14.05 0.74
N LEU A 33 1.76 14.37 0.24
CA LEU A 33 1.91 15.38 -0.82
C LEU A 33 1.17 14.98 -2.11
N GLY A 34 1.18 13.68 -2.45
CA GLY A 34 0.39 13.16 -3.57
C GLY A 34 -1.11 13.37 -3.40
N THR A 35 -1.64 13.16 -2.19
CA THR A 35 -3.07 13.35 -1.91
C THR A 35 -3.50 14.81 -1.96
N MET A 36 -2.59 15.76 -1.72
CA MET A 36 -2.88 17.19 -1.85
C MET A 36 -3.25 17.63 -3.28
N LEU A 37 -2.96 16.79 -4.28
CA LEU A 37 -3.34 17.01 -5.67
C LEU A 37 -4.79 16.60 -5.97
N MET A 38 -5.48 15.97 -5.02
CA MET A 38 -6.87 15.51 -5.14
C MET A 38 -7.87 16.55 -4.60
N PRO A 39 -9.14 16.49 -5.04
CA PRO A 39 -10.22 17.22 -4.41
C PRO A 39 -10.33 16.91 -2.91
N GLU A 40 -10.82 17.89 -2.14
CA GLU A 40 -10.84 17.78 -0.67
C GLU A 40 -11.57 16.54 -0.14
N ALA A 41 -12.74 16.25 -0.67
CA ALA A 41 -13.53 15.09 -0.24
C ALA A 41 -12.74 13.78 -0.44
N LYS A 42 -12.06 13.63 -1.58
CA LYS A 42 -11.27 12.42 -1.87
C LYS A 42 -10.03 12.32 -0.99
N ARG A 43 -9.26 13.41 -0.83
CA ARG A 43 -8.06 13.37 0.00
C ARG A 43 -8.35 13.11 1.46
N ARG A 44 -9.44 13.67 2.02
CA ARG A 44 -9.89 13.40 3.39
C ARG A 44 -10.22 11.91 3.58
N ALA A 45 -11.00 11.33 2.67
CA ALA A 45 -11.32 9.90 2.68
C ALA A 45 -10.07 9.01 2.58
N ILE A 46 -9.13 9.34 1.71
CA ILE A 46 -7.86 8.62 1.56
C ILE A 46 -7.03 8.68 2.85
N TRP A 47 -7.02 9.81 3.56
CA TRP A 47 -6.31 9.90 4.86
C TRP A 47 -6.98 9.02 5.93
N ALA A 48 -8.30 8.97 5.98
CA ALA A 48 -9.02 8.10 6.92
C ALA A 48 -8.68 6.62 6.67
N ILE A 49 -8.73 6.16 5.41
CA ILE A 49 -8.33 4.81 5.02
C ILE A 49 -6.86 4.55 5.38
N TYR A 50 -5.95 5.47 5.02
CA TYR A 50 -4.52 5.34 5.32
C TYR A 50 -4.26 5.17 6.81
N VAL A 51 -4.91 5.97 7.65
CA VAL A 51 -4.72 5.90 9.10
C VAL A 51 -5.22 4.58 9.67
N TRP A 52 -6.32 4.05 9.15
CA TRP A 52 -6.79 2.73 9.54
C TRP A 52 -5.78 1.64 9.15
N CYS A 53 -5.30 1.64 7.89
CA CYS A 53 -4.26 0.71 7.42
C CYS A 53 -3.00 0.80 8.29
N ARG A 54 -2.54 2.02 8.56
CA ARG A 54 -1.36 2.27 9.40
C ARG A 54 -1.52 1.70 10.81
N ARG A 55 -2.69 1.90 11.44
CA ARG A 55 -2.98 1.36 12.77
C ARG A 55 -2.99 -0.17 12.74
N THR A 56 -3.50 -0.76 11.68
CA THR A 56 -3.51 -2.21 11.48
C THR A 56 -2.08 -2.76 11.35
N ASP A 57 -1.23 -2.11 10.57
CA ASP A 57 0.19 -2.49 10.44
C ASP A 57 0.94 -2.34 11.76
N GLU A 58 0.69 -1.27 12.52
CA GLU A 58 1.35 -1.01 13.81
C GLU A 58 1.05 -2.08 14.87
N LEU A 59 -0.01 -2.88 14.72
CA LEU A 59 -0.27 -4.00 15.61
C LEU A 59 0.84 -5.05 15.53
N VAL A 60 1.36 -5.35 14.33
CA VAL A 60 2.37 -6.43 14.14
C VAL A 60 3.79 -5.92 13.91
N ASP A 61 3.97 -4.67 13.48
CA ASP A 61 5.29 -4.07 13.21
C ASP A 61 5.64 -2.90 14.12
N GLY A 62 4.69 -2.44 14.93
CA GLY A 62 4.87 -1.30 15.83
C GLY A 62 5.65 -1.62 17.11
N PRO A 63 5.84 -0.63 17.98
CA PRO A 63 6.58 -0.79 19.23
C PRO A 63 6.00 -1.83 20.20
N ARG A 64 4.72 -2.20 20.03
CA ARG A 64 4.02 -3.19 20.83
C ARG A 64 3.81 -4.52 20.09
N ALA A 65 4.42 -4.73 18.94
CA ALA A 65 4.26 -5.92 18.11
C ALA A 65 4.51 -7.23 18.88
N SER A 66 5.46 -7.23 19.81
CA SER A 66 5.77 -8.38 20.66
C SER A 66 4.64 -8.78 21.64
N LEU A 67 3.66 -7.91 21.85
CA LEU A 67 2.49 -8.15 22.71
C LEU A 67 1.25 -8.54 21.90
N THR A 68 1.33 -8.47 20.57
CA THR A 68 0.18 -8.76 19.70
C THR A 68 -0.02 -10.26 19.58
N THR A 69 -1.23 -10.70 19.83
CA THR A 69 -1.68 -12.08 19.72
C THR A 69 -2.81 -12.21 18.69
N SER A 70 -3.23 -13.44 18.42
CA SER A 70 -4.40 -13.66 17.54
C SER A 70 -5.66 -12.99 18.12
N GLU A 71 -5.83 -13.01 19.44
CA GLU A 71 -6.96 -12.36 20.11
C GLU A 71 -6.94 -10.83 19.94
N THR A 72 -5.76 -10.22 19.88
CA THR A 72 -5.61 -8.79 19.58
C THR A 72 -6.18 -8.47 18.18
N LEU A 73 -5.90 -9.31 17.20
CA LEU A 73 -6.43 -9.15 15.83
C LEU A 73 -7.92 -9.50 15.74
N ASP A 74 -8.42 -10.44 16.56
CA ASP A 74 -9.86 -10.73 16.66
C ASP A 74 -10.62 -9.53 17.22
N GLU A 75 -10.07 -8.85 18.22
CA GLU A 75 -10.66 -7.63 18.77
C GLU A 75 -10.61 -6.47 17.77
N TRP A 76 -9.51 -6.34 17.03
CA TRP A 76 -9.39 -5.35 15.96
C TRP A 76 -10.43 -5.57 14.84
N GLU A 77 -10.73 -6.82 14.50
CA GLU A 77 -11.76 -7.16 13.53
C GLU A 77 -13.18 -6.82 14.04
N LYS A 78 -13.48 -7.03 15.32
CA LYS A 78 -14.74 -6.58 15.93
C LYS A 78 -14.88 -5.05 15.93
N GLN A 79 -13.78 -4.33 16.20
CA GLN A 79 -13.78 -2.87 16.09
C GLN A 79 -14.04 -2.40 14.66
N LEU A 80 -13.46 -3.09 13.66
CA LEU A 80 -13.76 -2.83 12.25
C LEU A 80 -15.26 -3.01 11.96
N GLU A 81 -15.87 -4.10 12.42
CA GLU A 81 -17.31 -4.34 12.24
C GLU A 81 -18.15 -3.23 12.85
N ALA A 82 -17.82 -2.77 14.07
CA ALA A 82 -18.49 -1.65 14.70
C ALA A 82 -18.38 -0.36 13.86
N VAL A 83 -17.21 -0.08 13.28
CA VAL A 83 -16.99 1.09 12.41
C VAL A 83 -17.85 1.00 11.16
N PHE A 84 -17.98 -0.17 10.53
CA PHE A 84 -18.84 -0.38 9.36
C PHE A 84 -20.34 -0.30 9.71
N ASP A 85 -20.72 -0.59 10.96
CA ASP A 85 -22.06 -0.40 11.48
C ASP A 85 -22.35 1.06 11.94
N GLY A 86 -21.41 1.99 11.67
CA GLY A 86 -21.55 3.41 12.01
C GLY A 86 -21.18 3.76 13.45
N HIS A 87 -20.48 2.88 14.16
CA HIS A 87 -20.08 3.06 15.56
C HIS A 87 -18.56 3.24 15.68
N PRO A 88 -18.03 4.48 15.61
CA PRO A 88 -16.60 4.73 15.77
C PRO A 88 -16.14 4.37 17.18
N VAL A 89 -14.97 3.70 17.28
CA VAL A 89 -14.39 3.23 18.54
C VAL A 89 -13.31 4.18 19.04
N GLU A 90 -12.51 4.72 18.14
CA GLU A 90 -11.46 5.70 18.44
C GLU A 90 -11.62 6.97 17.59
N ASP A 91 -10.91 8.03 17.96
CA ASP A 91 -11.03 9.33 17.32
C ASP A 91 -10.85 9.31 15.79
N PRO A 92 -9.86 8.57 15.20
CA PRO A 92 -9.74 8.48 13.75
C PRO A 92 -10.89 7.75 13.07
N ASP A 93 -11.59 6.86 13.80
CA ASP A 93 -12.69 6.08 13.23
C ASP A 93 -13.90 6.95 12.88
N VAL A 94 -14.07 8.12 13.53
CA VAL A 94 -15.09 9.09 13.18
C VAL A 94 -14.95 9.54 11.72
N ALA A 95 -13.73 9.77 11.25
CA ALA A 95 -13.46 10.12 9.85
C ALA A 95 -13.66 8.92 8.91
N LEU A 96 -13.38 7.71 9.37
CA LEU A 96 -13.59 6.50 8.55
C LEU A 96 -15.10 6.22 8.39
N VAL A 97 -15.90 6.35 9.45
CA VAL A 97 -17.37 6.19 9.37
C VAL A 97 -17.96 7.16 8.33
N ASP A 98 -17.65 8.47 8.42
CA ASP A 98 -18.09 9.45 7.42
C ASP A 98 -17.62 9.11 5.99
N THR A 99 -16.41 8.54 5.87
CA THR A 99 -15.89 8.07 4.57
C THR A 99 -16.71 6.91 4.02
N LEU A 100 -17.06 5.93 4.84
CA LEU A 100 -17.88 4.77 4.46
C LEU A 100 -19.32 5.16 4.08
N GLU A 101 -19.88 6.19 4.71
CA GLU A 101 -21.19 6.73 4.35
C GLU A 101 -21.19 7.43 2.97
N ARG A 102 -20.06 8.03 2.58
CA ARG A 102 -19.93 8.79 1.33
C ARG A 102 -19.49 7.96 0.13
N PHE A 103 -18.76 6.90 0.35
CA PHE A 103 -18.14 6.09 -0.70
C PHE A 103 -18.52 4.62 -0.53
N PRO A 104 -18.84 3.91 -1.63
CA PRO A 104 -19.28 2.51 -1.58
C PRO A 104 -18.07 1.56 -1.37
N ILE A 105 -17.49 1.61 -0.18
CA ILE A 105 -16.33 0.81 0.19
C ILE A 105 -16.80 -0.47 0.89
N ASP A 106 -16.31 -1.62 0.41
CA ASP A 106 -16.61 -2.93 1.00
C ASP A 106 -15.74 -3.20 2.23
N ILE A 107 -16.27 -3.95 3.20
CA ILE A 107 -15.56 -4.38 4.40
C ILE A 107 -14.51 -5.46 4.10
N GLN A 108 -14.72 -6.28 3.06
CA GLN A 108 -13.87 -7.45 2.79
C GLN A 108 -12.39 -7.10 2.61
N PRO A 109 -12.00 -6.06 1.86
CA PRO A 109 -10.59 -5.64 1.79
C PRO A 109 -9.93 -5.35 3.13
N PHE A 110 -10.69 -4.80 4.09
CA PHE A 110 -10.19 -4.54 5.44
C PHE A 110 -9.98 -5.84 6.22
N ARG A 111 -10.92 -6.79 6.13
CA ARG A 111 -10.78 -8.13 6.72
C ARG A 111 -9.59 -8.88 6.11
N ASP A 112 -9.42 -8.79 4.80
CA ASP A 112 -8.28 -9.41 4.11
C ASP A 112 -6.94 -8.81 4.56
N MET A 113 -6.88 -7.50 4.83
CA MET A 113 -5.69 -6.87 5.39
C MET A 113 -5.39 -7.40 6.80
N ILE A 114 -6.40 -7.54 7.67
CA ILE A 114 -6.23 -8.18 9.00
C ILE A 114 -5.72 -9.62 8.83
N ALA A 115 -6.25 -10.38 7.86
CA ALA A 115 -5.77 -11.71 7.56
C ALA A 115 -4.30 -11.73 7.09
N GLY A 116 -3.83 -10.67 6.43
CA GLY A 116 -2.42 -10.46 6.12
C GLY A 116 -1.56 -10.24 7.36
N GLN A 117 -2.04 -9.45 8.32
CA GLN A 117 -1.34 -9.26 9.60
C GLN A 117 -1.27 -10.57 10.42
N ARG A 118 -2.31 -11.41 10.34
CA ARG A 118 -2.26 -12.76 10.94
C ARG A 118 -1.18 -13.63 10.31
N MET A 119 -0.90 -13.48 8.99
CA MET A 119 0.22 -14.18 8.35
C MET A 119 1.56 -13.74 8.98
N ASP A 120 1.78 -12.44 9.15
CA ASP A 120 3.02 -11.90 9.73
C ASP A 120 3.24 -12.30 11.21
N LEU A 121 2.17 -12.55 11.98
CA LEU A 121 2.30 -13.08 13.33
C LEU A 121 2.89 -14.51 13.37
N HIS A 122 2.60 -15.32 12.33
CA HIS A 122 2.89 -16.75 12.34
C HIS A 122 3.95 -17.17 11.33
N ARG A 123 4.35 -16.30 10.41
CA ARG A 123 5.29 -16.61 9.34
C ARG A 123 6.44 -15.61 9.28
N SER A 124 7.63 -16.14 9.24
CA SER A 124 8.86 -15.38 8.97
C SER A 124 9.50 -15.76 7.62
N ARG A 125 8.89 -16.72 6.90
CA ARG A 125 9.36 -17.28 5.63
C ARG A 125 8.21 -17.56 4.68
N TYR A 126 8.48 -17.47 3.39
CA TYR A 126 7.59 -17.82 2.29
C TYR A 126 8.29 -18.85 1.41
N GLU A 127 7.67 -20.01 1.19
CA GLU A 127 8.29 -21.10 0.42
C GLU A 127 8.29 -20.79 -1.07
N THR A 128 7.18 -20.21 -1.58
CA THR A 128 6.99 -19.93 -3.00
C THR A 128 6.49 -18.52 -3.23
N PHE A 129 6.58 -18.06 -4.49
CA PHE A 129 6.06 -16.75 -4.85
C PHE A 129 4.55 -16.63 -4.65
N GLU A 130 3.77 -17.66 -4.92
CA GLU A 130 2.32 -17.64 -4.72
C GLU A 130 1.95 -17.35 -3.25
N GLN A 131 2.72 -17.86 -2.30
CA GLN A 131 2.52 -17.55 -0.88
C GLN A 131 2.84 -16.09 -0.58
N LEU A 132 3.92 -15.57 -1.16
CA LEU A 132 4.32 -14.18 -1.02
C LEU A 132 3.31 -13.24 -1.73
N GLU A 133 2.82 -13.61 -2.90
CA GLU A 133 1.83 -12.84 -3.64
C GLU A 133 0.51 -12.71 -2.85
N LEU A 134 0.06 -13.79 -2.22
CA LEU A 134 -1.11 -13.74 -1.33
C LEU A 134 -0.89 -12.79 -0.16
N TYR A 135 0.30 -12.80 0.44
CA TYR A 135 0.65 -11.83 1.47
C TYR A 135 0.63 -10.39 0.94
N CYS A 136 1.30 -10.12 -0.18
CA CYS A 136 1.32 -8.80 -0.81
C CYS A 136 -0.09 -8.31 -1.19
N TYR A 137 -0.95 -9.21 -1.70
CA TYR A 137 -2.36 -8.90 -1.92
C TYR A 137 -3.02 -8.45 -0.63
N ARG A 138 -2.90 -9.24 0.45
CA ARG A 138 -3.58 -8.99 1.72
C ARG A 138 -3.15 -7.69 2.38
N VAL A 139 -1.85 -7.40 2.45
CA VAL A 139 -1.33 -6.21 3.17
C VAL A 139 -1.29 -4.95 2.33
N ALA A 140 -1.34 -5.05 0.99
CA ALA A 140 -1.21 -3.88 0.12
C ALA A 140 -2.16 -3.88 -1.09
N GLY A 141 -2.42 -5.01 -1.74
CA GLY A 141 -3.40 -5.10 -2.82
C GLY A 141 -4.79 -4.65 -2.37
N THR A 142 -5.19 -5.01 -1.17
CA THR A 142 -6.44 -4.59 -0.53
C THR A 142 -6.60 -3.08 -0.41
N VAL A 143 -5.50 -2.33 -0.24
CA VAL A 143 -5.52 -0.85 -0.21
C VAL A 143 -6.02 -0.30 -1.54
N GLY A 144 -5.65 -0.94 -2.66
CA GLY A 144 -6.20 -0.61 -3.97
C GLY A 144 -7.72 -0.75 -4.01
N LEU A 145 -8.26 -1.84 -3.44
CA LEU A 145 -9.71 -2.08 -3.35
C LEU A 145 -10.42 -1.06 -2.45
N MET A 146 -9.81 -0.68 -1.32
CA MET A 146 -10.36 0.33 -0.41
C MET A 146 -10.41 1.72 -1.04
N THR A 147 -9.41 2.06 -1.87
CA THR A 147 -9.23 3.42 -2.38
C THR A 147 -9.87 3.63 -3.76
N THR A 148 -10.05 2.60 -4.58
CA THR A 148 -10.67 2.72 -5.91
C THR A 148 -12.07 3.34 -5.87
N PRO A 149 -12.99 2.99 -4.95
CA PRO A 149 -14.29 3.66 -4.83
C PRO A 149 -14.17 5.16 -4.54
N VAL A 150 -13.16 5.58 -3.79
CA VAL A 150 -12.88 7.00 -3.50
C VAL A 150 -12.30 7.71 -4.73
N MET A 151 -11.39 7.05 -5.45
CA MET A 151 -10.81 7.59 -6.69
C MET A 151 -11.91 7.82 -7.74
N GLY A 152 -12.89 6.93 -7.79
CA GLY A 152 -13.97 6.95 -8.76
C GLY A 152 -13.55 6.48 -10.15
N ILE A 153 -14.51 6.04 -10.93
CA ILE A 153 -14.34 5.56 -12.31
C ILE A 153 -14.85 6.62 -13.27
N ASP A 154 -14.13 6.86 -14.38
CA ASP A 154 -14.57 7.76 -15.44
C ASP A 154 -15.70 7.09 -16.26
N THR A 155 -16.91 7.58 -16.08
CA THR A 155 -18.10 7.08 -16.78
C THR A 155 -18.38 7.81 -18.10
N MET A 156 -17.56 8.82 -18.45
CA MET A 156 -17.75 9.60 -19.67
C MET A 156 -17.41 8.76 -20.91
N PRO A 157 -18.31 8.64 -21.89
CA PRO A 157 -18.00 7.96 -23.12
C PRO A 157 -16.84 8.67 -23.81
N ARG A 158 -15.80 7.93 -24.18
CA ARG A 158 -14.70 8.44 -24.96
C ARG A 158 -15.18 8.60 -26.41
N THR A 159 -15.36 9.83 -26.84
CA THR A 159 -15.89 10.14 -28.18
C THR A 159 -14.80 10.43 -29.20
N THR A 160 -13.56 10.00 -28.97
CA THR A 160 -12.49 10.21 -29.95
C THR A 160 -12.60 9.19 -31.10
N PRO A 161 -12.45 9.63 -32.38
CA PRO A 161 -12.51 8.73 -33.54
C PRO A 161 -11.48 7.60 -33.56
N TRP A 162 -10.49 7.68 -32.66
CA TRP A 162 -9.37 6.73 -32.51
C TRP A 162 -9.64 5.65 -31.46
N ASP A 163 -10.71 5.75 -30.70
CA ASP A 163 -11.12 4.75 -29.72
C ASP A 163 -11.84 3.59 -30.47
N LEU A 164 -11.04 2.80 -31.20
CA LEU A 164 -11.51 1.65 -31.97
C LEU A 164 -12.03 0.50 -31.08
N TYR A 165 -11.80 0.56 -29.79
CA TYR A 165 -12.25 -0.41 -28.79
C TYR A 165 -13.30 0.26 -27.91
N GLY A 166 -14.56 0.14 -28.38
CA GLY A 166 -15.71 0.73 -27.71
C GLY A 166 -15.76 0.46 -26.22
N THR A 167 -16.09 1.46 -25.46
CA THR A 167 -16.85 1.55 -24.20
C THR A 167 -17.02 0.26 -23.35
N VAL A 168 -16.01 -0.57 -23.20
CA VAL A 168 -15.94 -1.44 -22.04
C VAL A 168 -15.42 -0.54 -20.93
N GLN A 169 -16.29 -0.21 -19.99
CA GLN A 169 -15.94 0.39 -18.74
C GLN A 169 -15.12 -0.66 -17.98
N ASP A 170 -13.80 -0.67 -18.24
CA ASP A 170 -12.90 -1.62 -17.60
C ASP A 170 -12.89 -1.28 -16.10
N ASP A 171 -13.39 -2.18 -15.30
CA ASP A 171 -13.26 -2.10 -13.84
C ASP A 171 -11.76 -2.15 -13.49
N PRO A 172 -11.17 -1.08 -12.93
CA PRO A 172 -9.74 -1.01 -12.64
C PRO A 172 -9.34 -1.80 -11.37
N THR A 173 -10.20 -2.63 -10.86
CA THR A 173 -10.00 -3.34 -9.59
C THR A 173 -8.76 -4.23 -9.62
N SER A 174 -8.56 -5.01 -10.70
CA SER A 174 -7.37 -5.87 -10.83
C SER A 174 -6.08 -5.07 -10.94
N GLU A 175 -6.12 -3.95 -11.63
CA GLU A 175 -4.98 -3.05 -11.80
C GLU A 175 -4.66 -2.28 -10.50
N ALA A 176 -5.67 -1.92 -9.73
CA ALA A 176 -5.49 -1.31 -8.41
C ALA A 176 -4.83 -2.30 -7.43
N VAL A 177 -5.26 -3.56 -7.44
CA VAL A 177 -4.62 -4.65 -6.69
C VAL A 177 -3.17 -4.83 -7.15
N ALA A 178 -2.92 -4.85 -8.46
CA ALA A 178 -1.57 -4.97 -9.01
C ALA A 178 -0.64 -3.83 -8.56
N LEU A 179 -1.16 -2.60 -8.44
CA LEU A 179 -0.39 -1.47 -7.90
C LEU A 179 0.00 -1.69 -6.44
N GLY A 180 -0.93 -2.17 -5.62
CA GLY A 180 -0.65 -2.50 -4.22
C GLY A 180 0.43 -3.58 -4.09
N ILE A 181 0.29 -4.68 -4.85
CA ILE A 181 1.29 -5.77 -4.88
C ILE A 181 2.66 -5.25 -5.34
N ALA A 182 2.71 -4.43 -6.41
CA ALA A 182 3.95 -3.84 -6.91
C ALA A 182 4.65 -2.98 -5.85
N ASN A 183 3.87 -2.17 -5.12
CA ASN A 183 4.38 -1.34 -4.03
C ASN A 183 4.95 -2.21 -2.90
N GLN A 184 4.25 -3.27 -2.51
CA GLN A 184 4.72 -4.15 -1.43
C GLN A 184 5.96 -4.95 -1.83
N LEU A 185 6.00 -5.49 -3.05
CA LEU A 185 7.21 -6.14 -3.57
C LEU A 185 8.38 -5.16 -3.58
N THR A 186 8.16 -3.91 -3.97
CA THR A 186 9.20 -2.87 -3.94
C THR A 186 9.70 -2.60 -2.52
N ASN A 187 8.79 -2.53 -1.54
CA ASN A 187 9.16 -2.38 -0.13
C ASN A 187 10.00 -3.56 0.35
N ILE A 188 9.56 -4.79 0.07
CA ILE A 188 10.30 -6.01 0.43
C ILE A 188 11.71 -6.00 -0.17
N LEU A 189 11.87 -5.67 -1.46
CA LEU A 189 13.18 -5.63 -2.10
C LEU A 189 14.08 -4.51 -1.59
N ARG A 190 13.50 -3.39 -1.17
CA ARG A 190 14.24 -2.27 -0.57
C ARG A 190 14.72 -2.59 0.84
N ASP A 191 13.90 -3.31 1.60
CA ASP A 191 14.05 -3.44 3.06
C ASP A 191 14.62 -4.81 3.48
N VAL A 192 15.15 -5.64 2.53
CA VAL A 192 15.70 -6.99 2.83
C VAL A 192 16.67 -6.99 4.01
N GLY A 193 17.59 -6.03 4.07
CA GLY A 193 18.56 -5.95 5.18
C GLY A 193 17.90 -5.62 6.54
N GLU A 194 16.87 -4.77 6.54
CA GLU A 194 16.12 -4.44 7.74
C GLU A 194 15.29 -5.65 8.21
N ASP A 195 14.60 -6.33 7.29
CA ASP A 195 13.80 -7.51 7.57
C ASP A 195 14.66 -8.67 8.10
N ALA A 196 15.83 -8.89 7.48
CA ALA A 196 16.81 -9.88 7.94
C ALA A 196 17.26 -9.63 9.38
N SER A 197 17.48 -8.36 9.75
CA SER A 197 17.86 -7.99 11.13
C SER A 197 16.80 -8.37 12.17
N ARG A 198 15.54 -8.50 11.72
CA ARG A 198 14.39 -8.94 12.52
C ARG A 198 14.11 -10.45 12.38
N GLY A 199 14.98 -11.18 11.68
CA GLY A 199 14.85 -12.63 11.44
C GLY A 199 13.79 -12.98 10.38
N ARG A 200 13.33 -12.03 9.55
CA ARG A 200 12.32 -12.23 8.52
C ARG A 200 12.97 -12.30 7.13
N ILE A 201 12.48 -13.21 6.30
CA ILE A 201 12.84 -13.32 4.89
C ILE A 201 11.55 -13.42 4.07
N TYR A 202 11.26 -12.40 3.27
CA TYR A 202 10.09 -12.36 2.38
C TYR A 202 10.40 -12.92 0.99
N ILE A 203 11.66 -12.90 0.53
CA ILE A 203 12.05 -13.51 -0.75
C ILE A 203 11.75 -15.00 -0.69
N PRO A 204 11.03 -15.59 -1.69
CA PRO A 204 10.67 -17.00 -1.68
C PRO A 204 11.90 -17.92 -1.55
N LEU A 205 11.81 -18.93 -0.68
CA LEU A 205 12.93 -19.82 -0.39
C LEU A 205 13.32 -20.69 -1.60
N ASP A 206 12.35 -21.13 -2.40
CA ASP A 206 12.59 -21.84 -3.65
C ASP A 206 13.36 -20.98 -4.66
N GLU A 207 13.12 -19.68 -4.68
CA GLU A 207 13.85 -18.75 -5.55
C GLU A 207 15.24 -18.43 -5.01
N LEU A 208 15.45 -18.33 -3.70
CA LEU A 208 16.78 -18.29 -3.11
C LEU A 208 17.59 -19.51 -3.56
N ALA A 209 16.99 -20.70 -3.44
CA ALA A 209 17.64 -21.96 -3.85
C ALA A 209 17.92 -22.01 -5.37
N LEU A 210 17.00 -21.49 -6.20
CA LEU A 210 17.16 -21.44 -7.65
C LEU A 210 18.42 -20.67 -8.06
N PHE A 211 18.75 -19.59 -7.36
CA PHE A 211 19.96 -18.79 -7.61
C PHE A 211 21.17 -19.24 -6.78
N GLY A 212 21.05 -20.36 -6.04
CA GLY A 212 22.13 -20.88 -5.18
C GLY A 212 22.52 -19.94 -4.06
N TYR A 213 21.58 -19.10 -3.60
CA TYR A 213 21.76 -18.14 -2.53
C TYR A 213 21.05 -18.65 -1.26
N THR A 214 21.76 -18.71 -0.15
CA THR A 214 21.27 -19.30 1.08
C THR A 214 20.70 -18.26 2.05
N GLU A 215 19.89 -18.69 3.02
CA GLU A 215 19.48 -17.82 4.13
C GLU A 215 20.70 -17.27 4.90
N GLU A 216 21.76 -18.08 5.06
CA GLU A 216 23.00 -17.65 5.71
C GLU A 216 23.68 -16.53 4.91
N ASP A 217 23.77 -16.65 3.58
CA ASP A 217 24.27 -15.58 2.72
C ASP A 217 23.45 -14.30 2.91
N LEU A 218 22.11 -14.42 3.01
CA LEU A 218 21.19 -13.28 3.22
C LEU A 218 21.42 -12.61 4.57
N PHE A 219 21.49 -13.38 5.66
CA PHE A 219 21.75 -12.84 6.99
C PHE A 219 23.14 -12.20 7.12
N ASN A 220 24.12 -12.72 6.38
CA ASN A 220 25.46 -12.14 6.31
C ASN A 220 25.57 -10.95 5.32
N GLY A 221 24.49 -10.63 4.61
CA GLY A 221 24.45 -9.52 3.65
C GLY A 221 25.43 -9.71 2.48
N VAL A 222 25.55 -10.92 1.94
CA VAL A 222 26.49 -11.25 0.85
C VAL A 222 25.99 -10.65 -0.47
N VAL A 223 26.73 -9.69 -1.03
CA VAL A 223 26.42 -9.05 -2.31
C VAL A 223 27.38 -9.57 -3.40
N ASP A 224 27.06 -10.73 -3.97
CA ASP A 224 27.77 -11.36 -5.07
C ASP A 224 26.92 -11.42 -6.35
N GLU A 225 27.34 -12.13 -7.40
CA GLU A 225 26.57 -12.20 -8.65
C GLU A 225 25.28 -13.01 -8.50
N ARG A 226 25.24 -14.05 -7.64
CA ARG A 226 24.03 -14.83 -7.33
C ARG A 226 22.94 -13.90 -6.77
N TRP A 227 23.32 -13.02 -5.83
CA TRP A 227 22.45 -12.01 -5.27
C TRP A 227 21.94 -11.03 -6.33
N ARG A 228 22.83 -10.52 -7.20
CA ARG A 228 22.44 -9.56 -8.24
C ARG A 228 21.48 -10.17 -9.25
N GLU A 229 21.70 -11.43 -9.65
CA GLU A 229 20.80 -12.15 -10.55
C GLU A 229 19.42 -12.37 -9.92
N LEU A 230 19.37 -12.80 -8.67
CA LEU A 230 18.13 -12.93 -7.90
C LEU A 230 17.40 -11.59 -7.83
N MET A 231 18.07 -10.51 -7.47
CA MET A 231 17.46 -9.19 -7.37
C MET A 231 16.96 -8.66 -8.71
N ARG A 232 17.68 -8.88 -9.81
CA ARG A 232 17.19 -8.56 -11.16
C ARG A 232 15.91 -9.30 -11.49
N PHE A 233 15.85 -10.58 -11.17
CA PHE A 233 14.66 -11.40 -11.36
C PHE A 233 13.47 -10.87 -10.56
N GLN A 234 13.64 -10.57 -9.29
CA GLN A 234 12.62 -10.01 -8.42
C GLN A 234 12.14 -8.62 -8.90
N ILE A 235 13.07 -7.74 -9.27
CA ILE A 235 12.76 -6.38 -9.77
C ILE A 235 11.97 -6.47 -11.09
N GLN A 236 12.31 -7.38 -12.00
CA GLN A 236 11.53 -7.58 -13.21
C GLN A 236 10.09 -8.02 -12.93
N ARG A 237 9.89 -8.86 -11.92
CA ARG A 237 8.55 -9.25 -11.46
C ARG A 237 7.77 -8.06 -10.93
N ALA A 238 8.33 -7.27 -10.03
CA ALA A 238 7.69 -6.07 -9.52
C ALA A 238 7.31 -5.09 -10.63
N ARG A 239 8.19 -4.90 -11.62
CA ARG A 239 7.92 -4.07 -12.81
C ARG A 239 6.75 -4.57 -13.65
N LYS A 240 6.55 -5.89 -13.76
CA LYS A 240 5.37 -6.44 -14.46
C LYS A 240 4.06 -6.05 -13.78
N PHE A 241 4.02 -6.04 -12.46
CA PHE A 241 2.87 -5.56 -11.70
C PHE A 241 2.64 -4.06 -11.91
N PHE A 242 3.69 -3.22 -11.94
CA PHE A 242 3.55 -1.80 -12.29
C PHE A 242 3.00 -1.60 -13.69
N VAL A 243 3.47 -2.36 -14.68
CA VAL A 243 2.95 -2.31 -16.07
C VAL A 243 1.48 -2.71 -16.13
N SER A 244 1.05 -3.71 -15.35
CA SER A 244 -0.36 -4.05 -15.22
C SER A 244 -1.16 -2.90 -14.61
N ALA A 245 -0.67 -2.31 -13.52
CA ALA A 245 -1.30 -1.20 -12.82
C ALA A 245 -1.51 0.04 -13.72
N GLU A 246 -0.55 0.36 -14.59
CA GLU A 246 -0.63 1.49 -15.52
C GLU A 246 -1.90 1.47 -16.38
N ARG A 247 -2.37 0.28 -16.77
CA ARG A 247 -3.55 0.10 -17.64
C ARG A 247 -4.83 0.60 -16.98
N GLY A 248 -4.96 0.43 -15.65
CA GLY A 248 -6.15 0.80 -14.90
C GLY A 248 -6.27 2.31 -14.64
N ILE A 249 -5.16 3.06 -14.71
CA ILE A 249 -5.19 4.50 -14.36
C ILE A 249 -6.12 5.29 -15.30
N ARG A 250 -6.20 4.91 -16.55
CA ARG A 250 -7.08 5.56 -17.54
C ARG A 250 -8.58 5.41 -17.20
N SER A 251 -8.95 4.35 -16.47
CA SER A 251 -10.34 4.11 -16.06
C SER A 251 -10.74 4.90 -14.81
N LEU A 252 -9.76 5.46 -14.08
CA LEU A 252 -10.04 6.32 -12.93
C LEU A 252 -10.61 7.67 -13.36
N SER A 253 -11.35 8.33 -12.46
CA SER A 253 -11.81 9.69 -12.69
C SER A 253 -10.62 10.65 -12.93
N ARG A 254 -10.82 11.66 -13.77
CA ARG A 254 -9.76 12.55 -14.28
C ARG A 254 -8.93 13.21 -13.18
N ASP A 255 -9.57 13.55 -12.06
CA ASP A 255 -8.94 14.20 -10.90
C ASP A 255 -8.06 13.24 -10.10
N ALA A 256 -8.25 11.92 -10.24
CA ALA A 256 -7.44 10.89 -9.56
C ALA A 256 -6.23 10.43 -10.40
N ARG A 257 -6.26 10.56 -11.73
CA ARG A 257 -5.20 10.01 -12.61
C ARG A 257 -3.83 10.58 -12.31
N PHE A 258 -3.71 11.91 -12.19
CA PHE A 258 -2.42 12.54 -11.96
C PHE A 258 -1.78 12.12 -10.61
N PRO A 259 -2.49 12.16 -9.47
CA PRO A 259 -1.95 11.66 -8.21
C PRO A 259 -1.52 10.20 -8.26
N VAL A 260 -2.31 9.33 -8.89
CA VAL A 260 -2.01 7.89 -9.00
C VAL A 260 -0.79 7.65 -9.90
N TRP A 261 -0.68 8.36 -11.05
CA TRP A 261 0.53 8.32 -11.89
C TRP A 261 1.76 8.78 -11.13
N ALA A 262 1.68 9.87 -10.38
CA ALA A 262 2.79 10.37 -9.58
C ALA A 262 3.23 9.33 -8.53
N ALA A 263 2.29 8.71 -7.83
CA ALA A 263 2.58 7.67 -6.85
C ALA A 263 3.25 6.44 -7.49
N LEU A 264 2.70 5.93 -8.61
CA LEU A 264 3.25 4.81 -9.34
C LEU A 264 4.69 5.06 -9.79
N MET A 265 4.95 6.23 -10.40
CA MET A 265 6.29 6.58 -10.89
C MET A 265 7.31 6.74 -9.74
N LEU A 266 6.87 7.27 -8.60
CA LEU A 266 7.75 7.43 -7.44
C LEU A 266 8.11 6.08 -6.82
N TYR A 267 7.14 5.17 -6.70
CA TYR A 267 7.40 3.83 -6.16
C TYR A 267 8.24 2.98 -7.11
N SER A 268 7.90 2.93 -8.40
CA SER A 268 8.70 2.19 -9.38
C SER A 268 10.14 2.72 -9.47
N GLY A 269 10.34 4.02 -9.26
CA GLY A 269 11.67 4.65 -9.21
C GLY A 269 12.56 4.14 -8.06
N ILE A 270 12.00 3.54 -7.00
CA ILE A 270 12.79 2.90 -5.94
C ILE A 270 13.54 1.70 -6.50
N LEU A 271 12.94 0.93 -7.39
CA LEU A 271 13.59 -0.21 -8.05
C LEU A 271 14.82 0.24 -8.84
N ASP A 272 14.74 1.38 -9.53
CA ASP A 272 15.89 1.95 -10.26
C ASP A 272 17.01 2.36 -9.30
N GLU A 273 16.68 2.84 -8.10
CA GLU A 273 17.70 3.19 -7.10
C GLU A 273 18.35 1.93 -6.49
N ILE A 274 17.61 0.83 -6.33
CA ILE A 274 18.19 -0.46 -5.93
C ILE A 274 19.24 -0.92 -6.96
N GLU A 275 18.90 -0.84 -8.25
CA GLU A 275 19.84 -1.19 -9.33
C GLU A 275 21.09 -0.28 -9.34
N ARG A 276 20.91 1.05 -9.13
CA ARG A 276 22.03 2.00 -9.06
C ARG A 276 22.95 1.78 -7.88
N ASN A 277 22.41 1.32 -6.76
CA ASN A 277 23.19 0.94 -5.59
C ASN A 277 23.83 -0.46 -5.75
N ASN A 278 23.89 -0.99 -6.99
CA ASN A 278 24.43 -2.31 -7.29
C ASN A 278 23.75 -3.43 -6.46
N TYR A 279 22.44 -3.27 -6.21
CA TYR A 279 21.59 -4.19 -5.44
C TYR A 279 22.01 -4.36 -3.96
N ASP A 280 22.89 -3.50 -3.44
CA ASP A 280 23.30 -3.53 -2.03
C ASP A 280 22.22 -2.87 -1.15
N VAL A 281 21.18 -3.63 -0.82
CA VAL A 281 20.08 -3.23 0.07
C VAL A 281 20.36 -3.55 1.54
N PHE A 282 21.51 -4.15 1.84
CA PHE A 282 21.94 -4.44 3.20
C PHE A 282 22.61 -3.23 3.84
N ARG A 283 23.36 -2.45 3.06
CA ARG A 283 24.10 -1.26 3.52
C ARG A 283 23.38 0.03 3.19
N TYR A 284 22.63 0.06 2.08
CA TYR A 284 22.01 1.27 1.54
C TYR A 284 20.53 1.07 1.32
N ARG A 285 19.72 1.80 2.08
CA ARG A 285 18.28 1.86 1.80
C ARG A 285 18.03 2.76 0.59
N ALA A 286 17.39 2.21 -0.45
CA ALA A 286 17.12 2.94 -1.69
C ALA A 286 16.03 4.00 -1.51
N TYR A 287 16.29 5.22 -1.94
CA TYR A 287 15.34 6.34 -1.94
C TYR A 287 15.39 7.08 -3.26
N VAL A 288 14.23 7.44 -3.78
CA VAL A 288 14.16 8.34 -4.94
C VAL A 288 14.65 9.73 -4.54
N PRO A 289 15.73 10.25 -5.16
CA PRO A 289 16.26 11.58 -4.86
C PRO A 289 15.25 12.69 -5.09
N GLY A 290 15.37 13.80 -4.34
CA GLY A 290 14.42 14.92 -4.40
C GLY A 290 14.23 15.50 -5.80
N PHE A 291 15.32 15.66 -6.56
CA PHE A 291 15.26 16.18 -7.93
C PHE A 291 14.48 15.27 -8.88
N ARG A 292 14.55 13.92 -8.71
CA ARG A 292 13.76 12.96 -9.49
C ARG A 292 12.29 13.02 -9.13
N LYS A 293 11.97 13.23 -7.85
CA LYS A 293 10.57 13.46 -7.44
C LYS A 293 9.99 14.67 -8.17
N LEU A 294 10.76 15.74 -8.34
CA LEU A 294 10.34 16.92 -9.08
C LEU A 294 10.18 16.65 -10.59
N THR A 295 11.09 15.87 -11.20
CA THR A 295 10.98 15.54 -12.64
C THR A 295 9.88 14.54 -12.94
N CYS A 296 9.47 13.70 -12.01
CA CYS A 296 8.33 12.80 -12.17
C CYS A 296 6.99 13.54 -12.33
N LEU A 297 6.80 14.67 -11.64
CA LEU A 297 5.50 15.37 -11.62
C LEU A 297 5.06 15.87 -13.00
N PRO A 298 5.89 16.56 -13.81
CA PRO A 298 5.50 16.97 -15.17
C PRO A 298 5.17 15.77 -16.06
N ILE A 299 5.92 14.67 -15.95
CA ILE A 299 5.70 13.46 -16.75
C ILE A 299 4.38 12.80 -16.34
N ALA A 300 4.13 12.66 -15.03
CA ALA A 300 2.86 12.15 -14.53
C ALA A 300 1.67 13.00 -14.98
N ARG A 301 1.83 14.34 -14.99
CA ARG A 301 0.80 15.26 -15.47
C ARG A 301 0.52 15.08 -16.95
N LEU A 302 1.57 14.93 -17.77
CA LEU A 302 1.42 14.69 -19.21
C LEU A 302 0.72 13.34 -19.46
N ARG A 303 1.15 12.26 -18.80
CA ARG A 303 0.51 10.93 -18.92
C ARG A 303 -0.96 10.98 -18.53
N ALA A 304 -1.29 11.64 -17.41
CA ALA A 304 -2.68 11.79 -16.97
C ALA A 304 -3.56 12.62 -17.92
N ALA A 305 -2.97 13.50 -18.72
CA ALA A 305 -3.69 14.35 -19.68
C ALA A 305 -3.90 13.65 -21.03
N VAL A 306 -3.00 12.74 -21.42
CA VAL A 306 -3.07 12.01 -22.71
C VAL A 306 -3.96 10.78 -22.63
N LEU A 307 -4.11 10.19 -21.45
CA LEU A 307 -4.97 9.03 -21.17
C LEU A 307 -6.38 9.46 -20.73
#